data_6d807125d6086a92c5e371cfc889fd8c
#
_entry.id   6d807125d6086a92c5e371cfc889fd8c
#
_cell.length_a   1.000
_cell.length_b   1.000
_cell.length_c   1.000
_cell.angle_alpha   90.00
_cell.angle_beta   90.00
_cell.angle_gamma   90.00
#
_symmetry.space_group_name_H-M   'P 1'
#
loop_
_entity.id
_entity.type
_entity.pdbx_description
1 polymer ?
#
loop_
_entity_poly.entity_id
_entity_poly.type
_entity_poly.pdbx_seq_one_letter_code
_entity_poly.pdbx_strand_id
1 'polypeptide(L)'
;MHDSSCRHDYYVDVAGTGFTVLDRVYANGDLTDEALGGSCGNVLVSLAMLHRHVAPVLALGNDETGERLIEEFMLAGATIRYIARRADLRSPVLAQELDTASGRHDFSFVCPETRENLPRYQPISEKDLAFALPMLTHCSIFYADRLSDNILEAMRAAGAAGAVIFFEPSDFEESELFEEALRLATIVKYSEDRLGERLADRPIDCIRIVTCGAAGLKVDDGGGTIWCEAIDASSVLDTCGSGDMVSVGVIDWMLTNQFQAARLKAADLLEGIFAGQRLAAENCGYAGARGLFKKRGASYARDVLSARSASS
;
A
#
# COMPACT_ATOMS: atom_id res chain seq x y z
N MET A 1 10.94 -20.43 32.57
CA MET A 1 11.62 -19.17 32.18
C MET A 1 11.60 -19.13 30.66
N HIS A 2 10.59 -18.47 30.07
CA HIS A 2 10.53 -18.29 28.62
C HIS A 2 11.44 -17.11 28.27
N ASP A 3 12.35 -17.38 27.36
CA ASP A 3 13.35 -16.46 26.87
C ASP A 3 12.69 -15.23 26.19
N SER A 4 12.66 -14.12 26.91
CA SER A 4 12.13 -12.84 26.42
C SER A 4 13.07 -12.12 25.44
N SER A 5 14.30 -12.65 25.23
CA SER A 5 15.30 -12.02 24.36
C SER A 5 15.06 -12.28 22.87
N CYS A 6 14.46 -13.42 22.50
CA CYS A 6 14.19 -13.77 21.10
C CYS A 6 13.02 -13.02 20.46
N ARG A 7 12.16 -12.36 21.23
CA ARG A 7 10.98 -11.66 20.68
C ARG A 7 11.31 -10.32 20.00
N HIS A 8 12.44 -9.70 20.33
CA HIS A 8 12.82 -8.39 19.76
C HIS A 8 13.40 -8.48 18.35
N ASP A 9 13.93 -9.63 17.94
CA ASP A 9 14.62 -9.77 16.64
C ASP A 9 13.68 -9.88 15.44
N TYR A 10 12.39 -10.14 15.64
CA TYR A 10 11.41 -10.34 14.56
C TYR A 10 10.26 -9.32 14.53
N TYR A 11 10.15 -8.44 15.53
CA TYR A 11 9.05 -7.48 15.58
C TYR A 11 9.19 -6.41 14.50
N VAL A 12 8.11 -6.18 13.76
CA VAL A 12 7.96 -5.06 12.84
C VAL A 12 6.58 -4.42 13.01
N ASP A 13 6.49 -3.13 12.75
CA ASP A 13 5.20 -2.44 12.76
C ASP A 13 4.32 -2.92 11.61
N VAL A 14 4.91 -2.98 10.40
CA VAL A 14 4.19 -3.38 9.18
C VAL A 14 5.00 -4.38 8.39
N ALA A 15 4.44 -5.54 8.15
CA ALA A 15 4.85 -6.44 7.08
C ALA A 15 3.93 -6.24 5.88
N GLY A 16 4.44 -6.35 4.66
CA GLY A 16 3.56 -6.22 3.51
C GLY A 16 4.09 -6.88 2.26
N THR A 17 3.16 -7.27 1.38
CA THR A 17 3.44 -7.91 0.10
C THR A 17 2.48 -7.43 -0.97
N GLY A 18 2.94 -7.40 -2.22
CA GLY A 18 2.07 -7.04 -3.33
C GLY A 18 2.77 -6.25 -4.43
N PHE A 19 1.98 -5.46 -5.14
CA PHE A 19 2.41 -4.76 -6.34
C PHE A 19 3.46 -3.70 -6.02
N THR A 20 4.70 -4.06 -6.34
CA THR A 20 5.88 -3.21 -6.22
C THR A 20 6.61 -3.29 -7.54
N VAL A 21 6.82 -2.17 -8.21
CA VAL A 21 7.35 -2.09 -9.58
C VAL A 21 8.32 -0.93 -9.72
N LEU A 22 9.13 -0.93 -10.77
CA LEU A 22 9.79 0.28 -11.24
C LEU A 22 8.83 1.01 -12.18
N ASP A 23 8.29 2.15 -11.73
CA ASP A 23 7.52 3.04 -12.58
C ASP A 23 8.47 3.81 -13.48
N ARG A 24 8.23 3.78 -14.80
CA ARG A 24 8.87 4.58 -15.83
C ARG A 24 7.88 5.62 -16.32
N VAL A 25 8.14 6.88 -16.00
CA VAL A 25 7.26 7.98 -16.39
C VAL A 25 7.72 8.55 -17.73
N TYR A 26 6.83 8.50 -18.70
CA TYR A 26 7.04 9.07 -20.04
C TYR A 26 6.16 10.33 -20.18
N ALA A 27 6.76 11.41 -20.68
CA ALA A 27 6.04 12.61 -21.07
C ALA A 27 6.38 12.95 -22.51
N ASN A 28 5.36 13.06 -23.37
CA ASN A 28 5.51 13.28 -24.82
C ASN A 28 6.37 12.22 -25.53
N GLY A 29 6.39 11.00 -25.02
CA GLY A 29 7.15 9.87 -25.55
C GLY A 29 8.58 9.73 -25.01
N ASP A 30 9.08 10.68 -24.25
CA ASP A 30 10.41 10.65 -23.64
C ASP A 30 10.34 10.17 -22.18
N LEU A 31 11.26 9.30 -21.77
CA LEU A 31 11.44 8.88 -20.39
C LEU A 31 11.92 10.07 -19.53
N THR A 32 11.12 10.47 -18.54
CA THR A 32 11.38 11.66 -17.71
C THR A 32 11.72 11.34 -16.26
N ASP A 33 11.23 10.24 -15.71
CA ASP A 33 11.52 9.80 -14.34
C ASP A 33 11.42 8.27 -14.23
N GLU A 34 12.15 7.72 -13.29
CA GLU A 34 12.04 6.33 -12.87
C GLU A 34 12.09 6.25 -11.35
N ALA A 35 11.14 5.55 -10.75
CA ALA A 35 11.08 5.39 -9.31
C ALA A 35 10.37 4.10 -8.92
N LEU A 36 10.61 3.63 -7.70
CA LEU A 36 9.77 2.61 -7.09
C LEU A 36 8.32 3.10 -7.07
N GLY A 37 7.40 2.26 -7.48
CA GLY A 37 5.97 2.49 -7.53
C GLY A 37 5.17 1.22 -7.20
N GLY A 38 3.90 1.24 -7.59
CA GLY A 38 2.92 0.22 -7.21
C GLY A 38 2.37 0.47 -5.81
N SER A 39 1.12 0.08 -5.57
CA SER A 39 0.43 0.44 -4.31
C SER A 39 1.16 -0.10 -3.09
N CYS A 40 1.56 -1.38 -3.09
CA CYS A 40 2.34 -1.95 -2.00
C CYS A 40 3.68 -1.22 -1.81
N GLY A 41 4.40 -0.96 -2.90
CA GLY A 41 5.66 -0.22 -2.86
C GLY A 41 5.51 1.17 -2.27
N ASN A 42 4.52 1.94 -2.75
CA ASN A 42 4.25 3.30 -2.29
C ASN A 42 3.90 3.34 -0.80
N VAL A 43 3.00 2.45 -0.35
CA VAL A 43 2.57 2.39 1.06
C VAL A 43 3.75 2.03 1.96
N LEU A 44 4.48 0.97 1.64
CA LEU A 44 5.56 0.47 2.52
C LEU A 44 6.74 1.44 2.59
N VAL A 45 7.17 2.02 1.45
CA VAL A 45 8.25 3.02 1.44
C VAL A 45 7.84 4.28 2.21
N SER A 46 6.60 4.77 2.03
CA SER A 46 6.12 5.95 2.75
C SER A 46 6.09 5.74 4.26
N LEU A 47 5.62 4.57 4.72
CA LEU A 47 5.63 4.21 6.14
C LEU A 47 7.05 4.09 6.69
N ALA A 48 7.99 3.49 5.94
CA ALA A 48 9.40 3.42 6.34
C ALA A 48 10.02 4.82 6.46
N MET A 49 9.75 5.72 5.51
CA MET A 49 10.17 7.14 5.58
C MET A 49 9.56 7.86 6.79
N LEU A 50 8.36 7.48 7.24
CA LEU A 50 7.76 7.94 8.49
C LEU A 50 8.36 7.26 9.73
N HIS A 51 9.49 6.54 9.60
CA HIS A 51 10.20 5.82 10.65
C HIS A 51 9.40 4.70 11.33
N ARG A 52 8.45 4.09 10.60
CA ARG A 52 7.85 2.84 11.03
C ARG A 52 8.79 1.69 10.70
N HIS A 53 8.82 0.66 11.53
CA HIS A 53 9.54 -0.58 11.27
C HIS A 53 8.79 -1.36 10.18
N VAL A 54 9.25 -1.30 8.94
CA VAL A 54 8.58 -1.90 7.79
C VAL A 54 9.41 -3.04 7.21
N ALA A 55 8.78 -4.17 6.94
CA ALA A 55 9.38 -5.32 6.29
C ALA A 55 8.61 -5.71 5.01
N PRO A 56 9.08 -5.30 3.83
CA PRO A 56 8.53 -5.79 2.56
C PRO A 56 8.89 -7.27 2.36
N VAL A 57 7.88 -8.08 2.01
CA VAL A 57 8.02 -9.49 1.65
C VAL A 57 7.74 -9.63 0.17
N LEU A 58 8.79 -9.65 -0.64
CA LEU A 58 8.68 -9.53 -2.09
C LEU A 58 9.58 -10.55 -2.81
N ALA A 59 9.22 -10.87 -4.06
CA ALA A 59 10.07 -11.62 -4.98
C ALA A 59 10.48 -10.73 -6.16
N LEU A 60 11.76 -10.42 -6.27
CA LEU A 60 12.33 -9.58 -7.31
C LEU A 60 13.38 -10.36 -8.12
N GLY A 61 13.60 -9.94 -9.36
CA GLY A 61 14.66 -10.47 -10.18
C GLY A 61 16.05 -10.15 -9.66
N ASN A 62 17.02 -10.97 -10.06
CA ASN A 62 18.43 -10.67 -9.83
C ASN A 62 18.96 -9.77 -10.96
N ASP A 63 18.35 -8.63 -11.17
CA ASP A 63 18.59 -7.66 -12.23
C ASP A 63 18.73 -6.23 -11.66
N GLU A 64 19.13 -5.29 -12.50
CA GLU A 64 19.34 -3.89 -12.14
C GLU A 64 18.06 -3.24 -11.60
N THR A 65 16.90 -3.55 -12.19
CA THR A 65 15.59 -3.07 -11.68
C THR A 65 15.35 -3.53 -10.25
N GLY A 66 15.62 -4.81 -9.94
CA GLY A 66 15.49 -5.33 -8.59
C GLY A 66 16.46 -4.66 -7.60
N GLU A 67 17.67 -4.36 -8.02
CA GLU A 67 18.65 -3.62 -7.20
C GLU A 67 18.15 -2.23 -6.86
N ARG A 68 17.63 -1.50 -7.83
CA ARG A 68 17.07 -0.15 -7.62
C ARG A 68 15.87 -0.15 -6.68
N LEU A 69 14.96 -1.12 -6.82
CA LEU A 69 13.80 -1.25 -5.93
C LEU A 69 14.23 -1.54 -4.48
N ILE A 70 15.20 -2.42 -4.30
CA ILE A 70 15.76 -2.74 -2.97
C ILE A 70 16.47 -1.53 -2.37
N GLU A 71 17.22 -0.79 -3.18
CA GLU A 71 17.92 0.41 -2.72
C GLU A 71 16.94 1.48 -2.23
N GLU A 72 15.81 1.71 -2.91
CA GLU A 72 14.79 2.66 -2.45
C GLU A 72 14.19 2.24 -1.10
N PHE A 73 13.90 0.95 -0.89
CA PHE A 73 13.46 0.44 0.42
C PHE A 73 14.53 0.64 1.50
N MET A 74 15.77 0.33 1.18
CA MET A 74 16.90 0.47 2.12
C MET A 74 17.12 1.94 2.51
N LEU A 75 17.09 2.85 1.55
CA LEU A 75 17.23 4.30 1.80
C LEU A 75 16.06 4.86 2.62
N ALA A 76 14.86 4.29 2.47
CA ALA A 76 13.70 4.63 3.30
C ALA A 76 13.81 4.08 4.74
N GLY A 77 14.73 3.17 5.01
CA GLY A 77 14.91 2.52 6.31
C GLY A 77 14.11 1.24 6.52
N ALA A 78 13.58 0.63 5.46
CA ALA A 78 12.86 -0.64 5.55
C ALA A 78 13.81 -1.82 5.76
N THR A 79 13.30 -2.89 6.39
CA THR A 79 14.01 -4.16 6.58
C THR A 79 13.97 -5.00 5.31
N ILE A 80 14.99 -4.90 4.47
CA ILE A 80 15.05 -5.56 3.15
C ILE A 80 15.32 -7.08 3.19
N ARG A 81 15.52 -7.65 4.36
CA ARG A 81 15.87 -9.07 4.58
C ARG A 81 14.91 -10.05 3.91
N TYR A 82 13.63 -9.69 3.80
CA TYR A 82 12.57 -10.55 3.29
C TYR A 82 12.23 -10.29 1.82
N ILE A 83 13.06 -9.53 1.11
CA ILE A 83 12.99 -9.38 -0.33
C ILE A 83 13.85 -10.46 -0.96
N ALA A 84 13.21 -11.45 -1.58
CA ALA A 84 13.90 -12.54 -2.26
C ALA A 84 14.46 -12.07 -3.62
N ARG A 85 15.74 -12.39 -3.88
CA ARG A 85 16.38 -12.17 -5.18
C ARG A 85 16.39 -13.48 -5.97
N ARG A 86 15.76 -13.50 -7.12
CA ARG A 86 15.55 -14.71 -7.90
C ARG A 86 16.10 -14.56 -9.32
N ALA A 87 16.99 -15.46 -9.72
CA ALA A 87 17.60 -15.43 -11.05
C ALA A 87 16.64 -15.88 -12.17
N ASP A 88 15.57 -16.59 -11.83
CA ASP A 88 14.53 -17.05 -12.75
C ASP A 88 13.42 -16.00 -12.98
N LEU A 89 13.46 -14.86 -12.27
CA LEU A 89 12.52 -13.75 -12.42
C LEU A 89 13.18 -12.54 -13.07
N ARG A 90 12.35 -11.70 -13.66
CA ARG A 90 12.67 -10.30 -13.98
C ARG A 90 11.83 -9.40 -13.09
N SER A 91 12.47 -8.36 -12.54
CA SER A 91 11.78 -7.39 -11.69
C SER A 91 10.75 -6.60 -12.49
N PRO A 92 9.56 -6.36 -11.92
CA PRO A 92 8.46 -5.77 -12.67
C PRO A 92 8.72 -4.30 -12.99
N VAL A 93 8.30 -3.89 -14.19
CA VAL A 93 8.39 -2.53 -14.69
C VAL A 93 7.02 -2.13 -15.24
N LEU A 94 6.58 -0.90 -14.94
CA LEU A 94 5.34 -0.31 -15.44
C LEU A 94 5.67 0.98 -16.19
N ALA A 95 5.23 1.11 -17.43
CA ALA A 95 5.25 2.37 -18.14
C ALA A 95 4.03 3.22 -17.73
N GLN A 96 4.27 4.47 -17.44
CA GLN A 96 3.26 5.46 -17.11
C GLN A 96 3.40 6.60 -18.12
N GLU A 97 2.44 6.73 -19.03
CA GLU A 97 2.38 7.84 -19.96
C GLU A 97 1.59 8.99 -19.34
N LEU A 98 2.24 10.13 -19.19
CA LEU A 98 1.64 11.36 -18.68
C LEU A 98 1.19 12.22 -19.86
N ASP A 99 -0.11 12.42 -19.98
CA ASP A 99 -0.65 13.51 -20.80
C ASP A 99 -0.47 14.84 -20.05
N THR A 100 0.52 15.61 -20.48
CA THR A 100 0.85 16.88 -19.85
C THR A 100 -0.23 17.96 -20.01
N ALA A 101 -1.18 17.78 -20.94
CA ALA A 101 -2.27 18.73 -21.16
C ALA A 101 -3.45 18.48 -20.21
N SER A 102 -3.75 17.22 -19.91
CA SER A 102 -4.87 16.82 -19.05
C SER A 102 -4.45 16.38 -17.65
N GLY A 103 -3.16 16.13 -17.41
CA GLY A 103 -2.65 15.52 -16.18
C GLY A 103 -3.07 14.05 -15.97
N ARG A 104 -3.57 13.39 -17.04
CA ARG A 104 -3.98 11.99 -16.97
C ARG A 104 -2.77 11.07 -17.15
N HIS A 105 -2.83 9.94 -16.46
CA HIS A 105 -1.86 8.87 -16.57
C HIS A 105 -2.49 7.64 -17.21
N ASP A 106 -1.84 7.12 -18.22
CA ASP A 106 -2.16 5.81 -18.79
C ASP A 106 -1.05 4.81 -18.41
N PHE A 107 -1.44 3.68 -17.86
CA PHE A 107 -0.52 2.64 -17.39
C PHE A 107 -0.44 1.49 -18.39
N SER A 108 0.77 1.06 -18.71
CA SER A 108 1.01 0.00 -19.68
C SER A 108 2.15 -0.93 -19.26
N PHE A 109 1.98 -2.23 -19.53
CA PHE A 109 3.08 -3.20 -19.51
C PHE A 109 3.72 -3.38 -20.89
N VAL A 110 3.61 -2.38 -21.74
CA VAL A 110 4.32 -2.30 -23.03
C VAL A 110 5.18 -1.04 -23.01
N CYS A 111 6.47 -1.20 -23.31
CA CYS A 111 7.38 -0.07 -23.38
C CYS A 111 6.97 0.88 -24.53
N PRO A 112 6.74 2.18 -24.28
CA PRO A 112 6.36 3.12 -25.33
C PRO A 112 7.42 3.26 -26.44
N GLU A 113 8.71 3.15 -26.08
CA GLU A 113 9.84 3.32 -27.00
C GLU A 113 10.08 2.07 -27.87
N THR A 114 10.20 0.90 -27.23
CA THR A 114 10.61 -0.35 -27.93
C THR A 114 9.43 -1.22 -28.36
N ARG A 115 8.22 -0.95 -27.84
CA ARG A 115 7.01 -1.78 -28.01
C ARG A 115 7.12 -3.20 -27.47
N GLU A 116 8.14 -3.48 -26.69
CA GLU A 116 8.32 -4.77 -26.01
C GLU A 116 7.47 -4.86 -24.75
N ASN A 117 7.07 -6.10 -24.40
CA ASN A 117 6.40 -6.37 -23.14
C ASN A 117 7.35 -6.16 -21.96
N LEU A 118 6.92 -5.36 -21.00
CA LEU A 118 7.62 -5.15 -19.74
C LEU A 118 7.38 -6.31 -18.78
N PRO A 119 8.34 -6.65 -17.92
CA PRO A 119 8.18 -7.68 -16.90
C PRO A 119 7.03 -7.34 -15.95
N ARG A 120 6.23 -8.36 -15.62
CA ARG A 120 5.08 -8.23 -14.74
C ARG A 120 5.40 -8.71 -13.33
N TYR A 121 4.65 -8.18 -12.36
CA TYR A 121 4.70 -8.63 -10.98
C TYR A 121 4.49 -10.16 -10.87
N GLN A 122 5.27 -10.76 -9.97
CA GLN A 122 5.12 -12.15 -9.56
C GLN A 122 4.93 -12.21 -8.05
N PRO A 123 3.97 -13.00 -7.54
CA PRO A 123 3.78 -13.16 -6.11
C PRO A 123 4.94 -13.91 -5.46
N ILE A 124 5.02 -13.81 -4.14
CA ILE A 124 5.97 -14.58 -3.31
C ILE A 124 5.73 -16.08 -3.47
N SER A 125 6.84 -16.85 -3.45
CA SER A 125 6.79 -18.31 -3.44
C SER A 125 6.57 -18.89 -2.05
N GLU A 126 6.26 -20.18 -1.97
CA GLU A 126 6.19 -20.92 -0.69
C GLU A 126 7.49 -20.78 0.12
N LYS A 127 8.65 -20.80 -0.55
CA LYS A 127 9.94 -20.65 0.11
C LYS A 127 10.12 -19.24 0.71
N ASP A 128 9.67 -18.21 -0.01
CA ASP A 128 9.73 -16.82 0.45
C ASP A 128 8.81 -16.63 1.66
N LEU A 129 7.60 -17.19 1.61
CA LEU A 129 6.67 -17.24 2.71
C LEU A 129 7.27 -17.96 3.93
N ALA A 130 7.79 -19.17 3.75
CA ALA A 130 8.37 -19.94 4.85
C ALA A 130 9.50 -19.19 5.55
N PHE A 131 10.32 -18.45 4.80
CA PHE A 131 11.37 -17.61 5.35
C PHE A 131 10.82 -16.40 6.14
N ALA A 132 9.72 -15.82 5.70
CA ALA A 132 9.11 -14.66 6.35
C ALA A 132 8.19 -15.00 7.53
N LEU A 133 7.68 -16.24 7.64
CA LEU A 133 6.70 -16.65 8.66
C LEU A 133 7.07 -16.24 10.09
N PRO A 134 8.33 -16.41 10.59
CA PRO A 134 8.66 -15.99 11.94
C PRO A 134 8.45 -14.49 12.19
N MET A 135 8.69 -13.65 11.20
CA MET A 135 8.43 -12.20 11.27
C MET A 135 6.95 -11.89 11.12
N LEU A 136 6.24 -12.55 10.18
CA LEU A 136 4.81 -12.34 9.94
C LEU A 136 3.95 -12.59 11.20
N THR A 137 4.35 -13.54 12.05
CA THR A 137 3.67 -13.78 13.33
C THR A 137 4.02 -12.78 14.43
N HIS A 138 4.83 -11.76 14.12
CA HIS A 138 5.25 -10.70 15.05
C HIS A 138 5.05 -9.29 14.48
N CYS A 139 4.32 -9.13 13.37
CA CYS A 139 3.96 -7.81 12.86
C CYS A 139 2.67 -7.30 13.52
N SER A 140 2.53 -5.98 13.64
CA SER A 140 1.29 -5.36 14.11
C SER A 140 0.25 -5.29 13.00
N ILE A 141 0.68 -5.00 11.76
CA ILE A 141 -0.18 -4.88 10.58
C ILE A 141 0.44 -5.68 9.44
N PHE A 142 -0.37 -6.46 8.76
CA PHE A 142 -0.02 -7.09 7.49
C PHE A 142 -0.79 -6.42 6.36
N TYR A 143 -0.06 -5.81 5.42
CA TYR A 143 -0.61 -5.16 4.24
C TYR A 143 -0.48 -6.03 2.99
N ALA A 144 -1.55 -6.14 2.20
CA ALA A 144 -1.51 -6.80 0.90
C ALA A 144 -2.43 -6.10 -0.11
N ASP A 145 -1.97 -5.92 -1.35
CA ASP A 145 -2.78 -5.37 -2.46
C ASP A 145 -2.89 -6.33 -3.65
N ARG A 146 -2.34 -7.51 -3.52
CA ARG A 146 -2.41 -8.63 -4.47
C ARG A 146 -2.74 -9.92 -3.72
N LEU A 147 -3.17 -10.93 -4.46
CA LEU A 147 -3.59 -12.20 -3.89
C LEU A 147 -2.93 -13.37 -4.64
N SER A 148 -2.58 -14.38 -3.87
CA SER A 148 -2.16 -15.72 -4.30
C SER A 148 -2.31 -16.66 -3.11
N ASP A 149 -2.19 -17.98 -3.30
CA ASP A 149 -2.24 -18.94 -2.20
C ASP A 149 -1.23 -18.61 -1.08
N ASN A 150 -0.01 -18.24 -1.45
CA ASN A 150 1.03 -17.89 -0.48
C ASN A 150 0.74 -16.56 0.25
N ILE A 151 0.13 -15.59 -0.43
CA ILE A 151 -0.28 -14.33 0.20
C ILE A 151 -1.45 -14.56 1.15
N LEU A 152 -2.42 -15.40 0.76
CA LEU A 152 -3.52 -15.79 1.63
C LEU A 152 -3.01 -16.49 2.89
N GLU A 153 -2.03 -17.39 2.76
CA GLU A 153 -1.42 -18.06 3.91
C GLU A 153 -0.65 -17.08 4.81
N ALA A 154 0.01 -16.07 4.22
CA ALA A 154 0.63 -14.99 4.99
C ALA A 154 -0.40 -14.18 5.78
N MET A 155 -1.56 -13.82 5.16
CA MET A 155 -2.69 -13.18 5.83
C MET A 155 -3.21 -14.02 7.00
N ARG A 156 -3.36 -15.34 6.77
CA ARG A 156 -3.82 -16.29 7.79
C ARG A 156 -2.85 -16.37 8.97
N ALA A 157 -1.56 -16.49 8.70
CA ALA A 157 -0.54 -16.58 9.74
C ALA A 157 -0.43 -15.30 10.57
N ALA A 158 -0.40 -14.14 9.93
CA ALA A 158 -0.34 -12.85 10.60
C ALA A 158 -1.63 -12.59 11.40
N GLY A 159 -2.81 -12.83 10.83
CA GLY A 159 -4.10 -12.65 11.49
C GLY A 159 -4.28 -13.57 12.70
N ALA A 160 -3.87 -14.83 12.61
CA ALA A 160 -3.90 -15.77 13.74
C ALA A 160 -2.97 -15.33 14.89
N ALA A 161 -1.92 -14.57 14.58
CA ALA A 161 -1.03 -13.98 15.58
C ALA A 161 -1.55 -12.65 16.15
N GLY A 162 -2.68 -12.12 15.64
CA GLY A 162 -3.34 -10.90 16.13
C GLY A 162 -3.02 -9.64 15.34
N ALA A 163 -2.31 -9.74 14.21
CA ALA A 163 -2.08 -8.60 13.33
C ALA A 163 -3.39 -8.08 12.71
N VAL A 164 -3.45 -6.77 12.47
CA VAL A 164 -4.46 -6.17 11.61
C VAL A 164 -4.16 -6.58 10.16
N ILE A 165 -5.11 -7.21 9.48
CA ILE A 165 -4.99 -7.55 8.07
C ILE A 165 -5.59 -6.41 7.25
N PHE A 166 -4.74 -5.61 6.61
CA PHE A 166 -5.12 -4.52 5.71
C PHE A 166 -5.03 -5.02 4.28
N PHE A 167 -6.18 -5.34 3.68
CA PHE A 167 -6.28 -5.83 2.31
C PHE A 167 -6.78 -4.73 1.37
N GLU A 168 -5.99 -4.39 0.36
CA GLU A 168 -6.30 -3.34 -0.61
C GLU A 168 -6.31 -3.90 -2.05
N PRO A 169 -7.31 -4.75 -2.40
CA PRO A 169 -7.36 -5.33 -3.73
C PRO A 169 -7.52 -4.24 -4.80
N SER A 170 -6.75 -4.34 -5.87
CA SER A 170 -6.87 -3.48 -7.04
C SER A 170 -7.57 -4.16 -8.21
N ASP A 171 -7.77 -5.47 -8.10
CA ASP A 171 -8.45 -6.32 -9.07
C ASP A 171 -9.33 -7.33 -8.34
N PHE A 172 -10.34 -7.84 -9.05
CA PHE A 172 -11.31 -8.79 -8.55
C PHE A 172 -11.39 -10.00 -9.45
N GLU A 173 -11.12 -11.16 -8.89
CA GLU A 173 -11.41 -12.44 -9.49
C GLU A 173 -12.40 -13.20 -8.60
N GLU A 174 -13.53 -13.63 -9.16
CA GLU A 174 -14.51 -14.43 -8.42
C GLU A 174 -13.94 -15.81 -8.13
N SER A 175 -13.42 -16.00 -6.92
CA SER A 175 -12.75 -17.21 -6.50
C SER A 175 -12.90 -17.46 -5.00
N GLU A 176 -12.83 -18.73 -4.58
CA GLU A 176 -12.81 -19.09 -3.15
C GLU A 176 -11.65 -18.40 -2.42
N LEU A 177 -10.53 -18.22 -3.11
CA LEU A 177 -9.34 -17.51 -2.59
C LEU A 177 -9.66 -16.06 -2.20
N PHE A 178 -10.38 -15.36 -3.08
CA PHE A 178 -10.76 -13.96 -2.83
C PHE A 178 -11.77 -13.84 -1.69
N GLU A 179 -12.77 -14.73 -1.65
CA GLU A 179 -13.75 -14.77 -0.57
C GLU A 179 -13.09 -15.06 0.79
N GLU A 180 -12.09 -15.93 0.81
CA GLU A 180 -11.36 -16.20 2.05
C GLU A 180 -10.48 -15.00 2.46
N ALA A 181 -9.85 -14.30 1.52
CA ALA A 181 -9.11 -13.09 1.79
C ALA A 181 -10.00 -12.01 2.42
N LEU A 182 -11.24 -11.84 1.93
CA LEU A 182 -12.22 -10.93 2.54
C LEU A 182 -12.58 -11.34 3.98
N ARG A 183 -12.73 -12.62 4.26
CA ARG A 183 -13.02 -13.12 5.63
C ARG A 183 -11.84 -12.94 6.58
N LEU A 184 -10.60 -13.00 6.10
CA LEU A 184 -9.40 -12.80 6.91
C LEU A 184 -9.10 -11.32 7.15
N ALA A 185 -9.55 -10.44 6.26
CA ALA A 185 -9.27 -9.03 6.35
C ALA A 185 -9.92 -8.39 7.60
N THR A 186 -9.17 -7.56 8.31
CA THR A 186 -9.69 -6.64 9.33
C THR A 186 -10.23 -5.38 8.67
N ILE A 187 -9.51 -4.92 7.64
CA ILE A 187 -9.86 -3.77 6.82
C ILE A 187 -9.73 -4.17 5.36
N VAL A 188 -10.76 -3.88 4.57
CA VAL A 188 -10.72 -3.94 3.10
C VAL A 188 -10.86 -2.52 2.56
N LYS A 189 -9.88 -2.08 1.78
CA LYS A 189 -9.92 -0.77 1.13
C LYS A 189 -9.86 -0.93 -0.39
N TYR A 190 -10.70 -0.22 -1.11
CA TYR A 190 -10.70 -0.22 -2.57
C TYR A 190 -11.27 1.08 -3.14
N SER A 191 -11.04 1.33 -4.44
CA SER A 191 -11.65 2.43 -5.18
C SER A 191 -13.02 2.03 -5.70
N GLU A 192 -14.01 2.92 -5.56
CA GLU A 192 -15.36 2.72 -6.11
C GLU A 192 -15.33 2.53 -7.62
N ASP A 193 -14.49 3.29 -8.32
CA ASP A 193 -14.35 3.20 -9.79
C ASP A 193 -13.85 1.83 -10.27
N ARG A 194 -13.04 1.14 -9.44
CA ARG A 194 -12.45 -0.16 -9.82
C ARG A 194 -13.29 -1.34 -9.38
N LEU A 195 -13.74 -1.34 -8.14
CA LEU A 195 -14.36 -2.51 -7.52
C LEU A 195 -15.75 -2.23 -6.91
N GLY A 196 -16.24 -0.98 -6.97
CA GLY A 196 -17.51 -0.60 -6.36
C GLY A 196 -18.67 -1.50 -6.79
N GLU A 197 -18.90 -1.64 -8.09
CA GLU A 197 -19.98 -2.49 -8.63
C GLU A 197 -19.88 -3.97 -8.24
N ARG A 198 -18.64 -4.46 -8.00
CA ARG A 198 -18.38 -5.88 -7.71
C ARG A 198 -18.46 -6.21 -6.23
N LEU A 199 -18.21 -5.24 -5.36
CA LEU A 199 -18.12 -5.44 -3.91
C LEU A 199 -19.24 -4.73 -3.13
N ALA A 200 -20.05 -3.86 -3.76
CA ALA A 200 -21.09 -3.09 -3.08
C ALA A 200 -22.09 -3.95 -2.31
N ASP A 201 -22.61 -5.00 -2.95
CA ASP A 201 -23.66 -5.87 -2.41
C ASP A 201 -23.13 -7.12 -1.69
N ARG A 202 -21.78 -7.25 -1.56
CA ARG A 202 -21.22 -8.40 -0.87
C ARG A 202 -21.23 -8.19 0.64
N PRO A 203 -21.70 -9.18 1.41
CA PRO A 203 -21.55 -9.15 2.85
C PRO A 203 -20.04 -9.25 3.19
N ILE A 204 -19.50 -8.24 3.83
CA ILE A 204 -18.12 -8.18 4.27
C ILE A 204 -18.14 -7.94 5.79
N ASP A 205 -17.64 -8.91 6.56
CA ASP A 205 -17.62 -8.88 8.03
C ASP A 205 -16.37 -8.16 8.57
N CYS A 206 -15.90 -7.13 7.86
CA CYS A 206 -14.75 -6.32 8.26
C CYS A 206 -15.00 -4.84 7.99
N ILE A 207 -14.10 -3.98 8.41
CA ILE A 207 -14.19 -2.55 8.09
C ILE A 207 -13.91 -2.37 6.60
N ARG A 208 -14.84 -1.72 5.91
CA ARG A 208 -14.73 -1.37 4.50
C ARG A 208 -14.44 0.11 4.35
N ILE A 209 -13.40 0.44 3.57
CA ILE A 209 -13.05 1.81 3.18
C ILE A 209 -13.16 1.90 1.65
N VAL A 210 -14.08 2.71 1.14
CA VAL A 210 -14.30 2.88 -0.30
C VAL A 210 -13.94 4.30 -0.69
N THR A 211 -12.87 4.47 -1.47
CA THR A 211 -12.46 5.79 -1.95
C THR A 211 -13.26 6.17 -3.20
N CYS A 212 -13.81 7.38 -3.23
CA CYS A 212 -14.65 7.93 -4.29
C CYS A 212 -13.98 9.15 -4.95
N GLY A 213 -12.65 9.12 -5.10
CA GLY A 213 -11.86 10.19 -5.71
C GLY A 213 -12.06 11.54 -5.01
N ALA A 214 -12.30 12.58 -5.79
CA ALA A 214 -12.51 13.94 -5.28
C ALA A 214 -13.80 14.13 -4.48
N ALA A 215 -14.72 13.17 -4.49
CA ALA A 215 -15.93 13.22 -3.67
C ALA A 215 -15.68 12.86 -2.20
N GLY A 216 -14.65 12.08 -1.91
CA GLY A 216 -14.35 11.63 -0.56
C GLY A 216 -14.26 10.12 -0.43
N LEU A 217 -14.72 9.57 0.68
CA LEU A 217 -14.74 8.13 0.92
C LEU A 217 -15.86 7.70 1.87
N LYS A 218 -16.21 6.44 1.80
CA LYS A 218 -17.18 5.77 2.68
C LYS A 218 -16.42 4.83 3.62
N VAL A 219 -16.85 4.78 4.87
CA VAL A 219 -16.36 3.80 5.86
C VAL A 219 -17.56 3.07 6.43
N ASP A 220 -17.46 1.74 6.54
CA ASP A 220 -18.55 0.88 6.96
C ASP A 220 -18.00 -0.34 7.72
N ASP A 221 -18.64 -0.75 8.82
CA ASP A 221 -18.31 -1.96 9.58
C ASP A 221 -19.55 -2.86 9.80
N GLY A 222 -20.58 -2.69 8.97
CA GLY A 222 -21.87 -3.36 9.12
C GLY A 222 -22.84 -2.68 10.09
N GLY A 223 -22.40 -1.70 10.86
CA GLY A 223 -23.23 -0.89 11.76
C GLY A 223 -23.81 0.37 11.13
N GLY A 224 -23.34 0.70 9.94
CA GLY A 224 -23.76 1.87 9.17
C GLY A 224 -22.60 2.51 8.41
N THR A 225 -22.92 3.21 7.35
CA THR A 225 -21.93 3.89 6.50
C THR A 225 -21.69 5.32 7.00
N ILE A 226 -20.42 5.64 7.23
CA ILE A 226 -19.96 6.99 7.54
C ILE A 226 -19.38 7.59 6.27
N TRP A 227 -19.89 8.74 5.85
CA TRP A 227 -19.35 9.51 4.74
C TRP A 227 -18.30 10.49 5.24
N CYS A 228 -17.12 10.48 4.62
CA CYS A 228 -16.06 11.44 4.86
C CYS A 228 -15.84 12.25 3.59
N GLU A 229 -16.14 13.53 3.61
CA GLU A 229 -15.88 14.43 2.48
C GLU A 229 -14.39 14.50 2.18
N ALA A 230 -14.04 14.70 0.91
CA ALA A 230 -12.66 14.87 0.53
C ALA A 230 -12.09 16.17 1.13
N ILE A 231 -10.81 16.13 1.46
CA ILE A 231 -10.06 17.35 1.78
C ILE A 231 -9.55 17.94 0.48
N ASP A 232 -9.89 19.19 0.22
CA ASP A 232 -9.48 19.90 -0.99
C ASP A 232 -7.97 20.04 -1.09
N ALA A 233 -7.43 19.65 -2.24
CA ALA A 233 -6.03 19.91 -2.56
C ALA A 233 -5.85 21.39 -2.95
N SER A 234 -4.86 22.05 -2.34
CA SER A 234 -4.55 23.46 -2.67
C SER A 234 -4.10 23.65 -4.13
N SER A 235 -3.53 22.61 -4.71
CA SER A 235 -3.18 22.49 -6.13
C SER A 235 -3.20 21.04 -6.56
N VAL A 236 -3.57 20.78 -7.81
CA VAL A 236 -3.56 19.43 -8.38
C VAL A 236 -2.65 19.42 -9.59
N LEU A 237 -1.49 18.81 -9.41
CA LEU A 237 -0.55 18.52 -10.49
C LEU A 237 -0.67 17.06 -10.93
N ASP A 238 -0.82 16.15 -9.94
CA ASP A 238 -0.83 14.71 -10.16
C ASP A 238 -1.62 14.00 -9.06
N THR A 239 -2.58 13.17 -9.43
CA THR A 239 -3.40 12.41 -8.46
C THR A 239 -2.89 10.98 -8.22
N CYS A 240 -1.77 10.59 -8.86
CA CYS A 240 -1.18 9.29 -8.68
C CYS A 240 -0.83 9.04 -7.21
N GLY A 241 -1.16 7.84 -6.70
CA GLY A 241 -0.87 7.45 -5.32
C GLY A 241 -1.76 8.09 -4.25
N SER A 242 -2.77 8.91 -4.59
CA SER A 242 -3.67 9.51 -3.59
C SER A 242 -4.33 8.44 -2.71
N GLY A 243 -4.77 7.32 -3.30
CA GLY A 243 -5.29 6.18 -2.55
C GLY A 243 -4.25 5.57 -1.60
N ASP A 244 -3.00 5.46 -2.06
CA ASP A 244 -1.90 4.91 -1.25
C ASP A 244 -1.62 5.81 -0.05
N MET A 245 -1.69 7.14 -0.23
CA MET A 245 -1.52 8.12 0.86
C MET A 245 -2.63 8.03 1.92
N VAL A 246 -3.87 7.71 1.52
CA VAL A 246 -4.94 7.41 2.49
C VAL A 246 -4.57 6.17 3.30
N SER A 247 -4.10 5.10 2.68
CA SER A 247 -3.66 3.88 3.38
C SER A 247 -2.51 4.18 4.35
N VAL A 248 -1.53 4.98 3.93
CA VAL A 248 -0.41 5.42 4.80
C VAL A 248 -0.94 6.13 6.04
N GLY A 249 -1.87 7.08 5.89
CA GLY A 249 -2.42 7.82 7.03
C GLY A 249 -3.19 6.93 8.00
N VAL A 250 -4.03 6.02 7.50
CA VAL A 250 -4.80 5.07 8.31
C VAL A 250 -3.86 4.13 9.08
N ILE A 251 -2.87 3.56 8.39
CA ILE A 251 -1.90 2.63 9.00
C ILE A 251 -1.05 3.36 10.05
N ASP A 252 -0.52 4.55 9.74
CA ASP A 252 0.28 5.33 10.68
C ASP A 252 -0.52 5.73 11.92
N TRP A 253 -1.79 6.09 11.75
CA TRP A 253 -2.72 6.37 12.84
C TRP A 253 -2.95 5.15 13.73
N MET A 254 -3.22 3.98 13.16
CA MET A 254 -3.42 2.75 13.91
C MET A 254 -2.19 2.40 14.75
N LEU A 255 -1.00 2.51 14.19
CA LEU A 255 0.26 2.25 14.90
C LEU A 255 0.50 3.24 16.03
N THR A 256 0.22 4.52 15.80
CA THR A 256 0.37 5.57 16.82
C THR A 256 -0.55 5.35 18.02
N ASN A 257 -1.78 4.86 17.78
CA ASN A 257 -2.80 4.65 18.81
C ASN A 257 -2.85 3.20 19.32
N GLN A 258 -1.95 2.32 18.84
CA GLN A 258 -1.81 0.92 19.28
C GLN A 258 -3.12 0.12 19.18
N PHE A 259 -3.87 0.30 18.08
CA PHE A 259 -5.12 -0.42 17.87
C PHE A 259 -4.90 -1.93 17.74
N GLN A 260 -5.88 -2.69 18.26
CA GLN A 260 -5.90 -4.16 18.16
C GLN A 260 -7.00 -4.58 17.19
N ALA A 261 -6.70 -5.55 16.31
CA ALA A 261 -7.62 -6.05 15.29
C ALA A 261 -9.01 -6.41 15.84
N ALA A 262 -9.07 -7.14 16.96
CA ALA A 262 -10.32 -7.64 17.55
C ALA A 262 -11.28 -6.57 18.11
N ARG A 263 -10.84 -5.31 18.22
CA ARG A 263 -11.62 -4.21 18.81
C ARG A 263 -11.81 -3.03 17.89
N LEU A 264 -11.24 -3.09 16.68
CA LEU A 264 -11.26 -1.99 15.75
C LEU A 264 -12.66 -1.80 15.14
N LYS A 265 -13.15 -0.55 15.12
CA LYS A 265 -14.42 -0.15 14.51
C LYS A 265 -14.18 0.94 13.47
N ALA A 266 -15.14 1.11 12.57
CA ALA A 266 -15.11 2.17 11.55
C ALA A 266 -14.87 3.55 12.15
N ALA A 267 -15.57 3.87 13.24
CA ALA A 267 -15.44 5.17 13.93
C ALA A 267 -14.04 5.43 14.50
N ASP A 268 -13.30 4.39 14.89
CA ASP A 268 -11.95 4.52 15.43
C ASP A 268 -10.95 4.96 14.36
N LEU A 269 -11.25 4.72 13.08
CA LEU A 269 -10.36 5.04 11.96
C LEU A 269 -10.51 6.46 11.41
N LEU A 270 -11.53 7.20 11.80
CA LEU A 270 -11.88 8.49 11.18
C LEU A 270 -10.73 9.50 11.21
N GLU A 271 -10.05 9.64 12.34
CA GLU A 271 -8.90 10.55 12.44
C GLU A 271 -7.73 10.11 11.54
N GLY A 272 -7.49 8.80 11.44
CA GLY A 272 -6.50 8.24 10.52
C GLY A 272 -6.88 8.46 9.07
N ILE A 273 -8.16 8.35 8.74
CA ILE A 273 -8.71 8.63 7.42
C ILE A 273 -8.51 10.10 7.06
N PHE A 274 -8.88 11.03 7.94
CA PHE A 274 -8.65 12.46 7.71
C PHE A 274 -7.16 12.79 7.60
N ALA A 275 -6.30 12.17 8.41
CA ALA A 275 -4.86 12.32 8.27
C ALA A 275 -4.36 11.83 6.89
N GLY A 276 -4.86 10.69 6.43
CA GLY A 276 -4.55 10.16 5.10
C GLY A 276 -5.10 11.01 3.95
N GLN A 277 -6.31 11.56 4.09
CA GLN A 277 -6.87 12.49 3.10
C GLN A 277 -6.06 13.79 3.02
N ARG A 278 -5.60 14.35 4.16
CA ARG A 278 -4.69 15.51 4.16
C ARG A 278 -3.39 15.20 3.43
N LEU A 279 -2.80 14.04 3.72
CA LEU A 279 -1.57 13.60 3.06
C LEU A 279 -1.78 13.43 1.55
N ALA A 280 -2.91 12.84 1.13
CA ALA A 280 -3.28 12.66 -0.27
C ALA A 280 -3.50 14.01 -0.97
N ALA A 281 -4.26 14.92 -0.36
CA ALA A 281 -4.53 16.25 -0.89
C ALA A 281 -3.23 17.05 -1.09
N GLU A 282 -2.34 17.02 -0.10
CA GLU A 282 -1.05 17.70 -0.20
C GLU A 282 -0.13 17.05 -1.24
N ASN A 283 -0.13 15.70 -1.35
CA ASN A 283 0.65 14.98 -2.36
C ASN A 283 0.21 15.30 -3.79
N CYS A 284 -1.07 15.61 -4.02
CA CYS A 284 -1.57 16.00 -5.34
C CYS A 284 -0.88 17.25 -5.91
N GLY A 285 -0.27 18.09 -5.09
CA GLY A 285 0.53 19.24 -5.52
C GLY A 285 1.91 18.89 -6.09
N TYR A 286 2.30 17.62 -6.12
CA TYR A 286 3.62 17.15 -6.54
C TYR A 286 3.50 16.00 -7.54
N ALA A 287 4.43 15.91 -8.48
CA ALA A 287 4.45 14.82 -9.47
C ALA A 287 4.86 13.48 -8.84
N GLY A 288 4.14 12.41 -9.20
CA GLY A 288 4.37 11.03 -8.78
C GLY A 288 3.70 10.67 -7.46
N ALA A 289 3.48 9.38 -7.28
CA ALA A 289 2.74 8.82 -6.14
C ALA A 289 3.29 9.19 -4.75
N ARG A 290 4.57 9.51 -4.66
CA ARG A 290 5.28 9.94 -3.44
C ARG A 290 5.97 11.29 -3.63
N GLY A 291 5.42 12.16 -4.50
CA GLY A 291 6.00 13.44 -4.86
C GLY A 291 6.23 14.34 -3.65
N LEU A 292 5.31 14.38 -2.71
CA LEU A 292 5.44 15.10 -1.44
C LEU A 292 6.69 14.66 -0.66
N PHE A 293 6.86 13.36 -0.45
CA PHE A 293 8.02 12.82 0.28
C PHE A 293 9.34 13.14 -0.42
N LYS A 294 9.38 13.03 -1.74
CA LYS A 294 10.58 13.36 -2.55
C LYS A 294 10.95 14.85 -2.47
N LYS A 295 9.96 15.76 -2.44
CA LYS A 295 10.19 17.21 -2.50
C LYS A 295 10.26 17.89 -1.16
N ARG A 296 9.49 17.44 -0.17
CA ARG A 296 9.37 18.10 1.15
C ARG A 296 9.95 17.26 2.29
N GLY A 297 10.18 15.97 2.05
CA GLY A 297 10.74 15.04 3.02
C GLY A 297 9.74 14.53 4.06
N ALA A 298 10.17 13.53 4.83
CA ALA A 298 9.35 12.83 5.81
C ALA A 298 8.89 13.71 6.98
N SER A 299 9.69 14.72 7.39
CA SER A 299 9.30 15.62 8.47
C SER A 299 8.04 16.42 8.11
N TYR A 300 8.00 16.98 6.91
CA TYR A 300 6.83 17.70 6.42
C TYR A 300 5.60 16.77 6.30
N ALA A 301 5.78 15.57 5.76
CA ALA A 301 4.69 14.59 5.69
C ALA A 301 4.11 14.26 7.08
N ARG A 302 4.95 14.19 8.11
CA ARG A 302 4.53 14.01 9.50
C ARG A 302 3.73 15.19 10.03
N ASP A 303 4.16 16.42 9.73
CA ASP A 303 3.43 17.64 10.13
C ASP A 303 2.03 17.64 9.51
N VAL A 304 1.92 17.23 8.22
CA VAL A 304 0.64 17.09 7.52
C VAL A 304 -0.25 16.04 8.18
N LEU A 305 0.30 14.87 8.52
CA LEU A 305 -0.45 13.79 9.22
C LEU A 305 -0.93 14.24 10.60
N SER A 306 -0.12 15.01 11.33
CA SER A 306 -0.38 15.46 12.70
C SER A 306 -1.27 16.71 12.79
N ALA A 307 -1.50 17.40 11.67
CA ALA A 307 -2.36 18.56 11.63
C ALA A 307 -3.77 18.18 12.08
N ARG A 308 -4.32 18.88 13.08
CA ARG A 308 -5.72 18.68 13.48
C ARG A 308 -6.64 19.35 12.47
N SER A 309 -7.74 18.68 12.14
CA SER A 309 -8.83 19.33 11.42
C SER A 309 -9.25 20.56 12.27
N ALA A 310 -9.22 21.77 11.67
CA ALA A 310 -9.78 22.93 12.35
C ALA A 310 -11.24 22.59 12.67
N SER A 311 -11.55 22.51 13.96
CA SER A 311 -12.91 22.27 14.43
C SER A 311 -13.78 23.40 13.90
N SER A 312 -14.62 23.12 12.91
CA SER A 312 -15.68 24.02 12.44
C SER A 312 -16.88 23.96 13.36
#